data_4cfa9924aa336899a5ec954da67ec1c2
#
_entry.id   4cfa9924aa336899a5ec954da67ec1c2
#
_cell.length_a   1.000
_cell.length_b   1.000
_cell.length_c   1.000
_cell.angle_alpha   90.00
_cell.angle_beta   90.00
_cell.angle_gamma   90.00
#
_symmetry.space_group_name_H-M   'P 1'
#
loop_
_entity.id
_entity.type
_entity.pdbx_description
1 polymer ?
#
loop_
_entity_poly.entity_id
_entity_poly.type
_entity_poly.pdbx_seq_one_letter_code
_entity_poly.pdbx_strand_id
1 'polypeptide(L)'
;MANYRDIKYQFPASAITSGDIASARLNNAPAETKPAVSSVSPTVITNDAQNITITGTNFVAIPRVDVINTATGIWYSVNTVQRDSATQLTVNLTLAVDAGTYRIRVENPDGNSGISAASFLTVSDAPVWTTSAGSLGSAAGAFSGTVATVAATGDTVAYSETTSVLTNASLANCTLNSSTGVITTSDFDGSSTSSRTHTFTIRATDAQSQTSDREFTLTSSYGATGGGQFN
;
A
#
# COMPACT_ATOMS: atom_id res chain seq x y z
N MET A 1 -50.93 30.28 -41.19
CA MET A 1 -50.13 29.21 -40.56
C MET A 1 -48.67 29.50 -40.86
N ALA A 2 -47.88 29.84 -39.85
CA ALA A 2 -46.44 30.04 -40.05
C ALA A 2 -45.82 28.67 -40.40
N ASN A 3 -45.06 28.64 -41.48
CA ASN A 3 -44.48 27.42 -42.01
C ASN A 3 -43.35 26.97 -41.07
N TYR A 4 -43.35 25.74 -40.64
CA TYR A 4 -42.35 25.16 -39.74
C TYR A 4 -40.89 25.37 -40.21
N ARG A 5 -40.70 25.61 -41.50
CA ARG A 5 -39.40 25.99 -42.07
C ARG A 5 -38.91 27.38 -41.63
N ASP A 6 -39.76 28.30 -41.31
CA ASP A 6 -39.40 29.69 -40.98
C ASP A 6 -38.92 29.81 -39.53
N ILE A 7 -39.30 28.86 -38.67
CA ILE A 7 -38.88 28.84 -37.25
C ILE A 7 -37.44 28.34 -37.11
N LYS A 8 -36.97 27.56 -38.07
CA LYS A 8 -35.65 26.89 -37.98
C LYS A 8 -34.46 27.81 -38.25
N TYR A 9 -34.69 29.03 -38.79
CA TYR A 9 -33.60 29.89 -39.23
C TYR A 9 -33.64 31.32 -38.66
N GLN A 10 -34.43 31.57 -37.66
CA GLN A 10 -34.57 32.92 -37.08
C GLN A 10 -33.65 33.24 -35.92
N PHE A 11 -32.62 32.47 -35.72
CA PHE A 11 -31.51 32.86 -34.86
C PHE A 11 -30.35 33.33 -35.74
N PRO A 12 -30.20 34.66 -35.98
CA PRO A 12 -28.97 35.13 -36.62
C PRO A 12 -27.79 34.77 -35.71
N ALA A 13 -26.68 34.32 -36.31
CA ALA A 13 -25.45 34.01 -35.57
C ALA A 13 -24.97 35.18 -34.71
N SER A 14 -25.41 36.40 -35.00
CA SER A 14 -25.18 37.59 -34.20
C SER A 14 -25.91 37.62 -32.85
N ALA A 15 -26.90 36.75 -32.64
CA ALA A 15 -27.57 36.62 -31.34
C ALA A 15 -26.76 35.78 -30.33
N ILE A 16 -25.64 35.17 -30.75
CA ILE A 16 -24.73 34.37 -29.92
C ILE A 16 -23.44 35.16 -29.64
N THR A 17 -23.53 36.45 -29.42
CA THR A 17 -22.34 37.35 -29.29
C THR A 17 -21.80 37.47 -27.88
N SER A 18 -22.34 36.79 -26.89
CA SER A 18 -21.74 36.69 -25.55
C SER A 18 -22.22 35.42 -24.88
N GLY A 19 -21.43 34.47 -24.97
CA GLY A 19 -21.04 33.31 -24.19
C GLY A 19 -22.09 32.50 -23.42
N ASP A 20 -23.23 32.97 -23.04
CA ASP A 20 -24.17 32.23 -22.18
C ASP A 20 -25.51 32.00 -22.84
N ILE A 21 -25.70 30.83 -23.43
CA ILE A 21 -27.06 30.32 -23.71
C ILE A 21 -27.67 29.94 -22.35
N ALA A 22 -28.60 30.76 -21.86
CA ALA A 22 -29.29 30.44 -20.63
C ALA A 22 -29.86 29.00 -20.73
N SER A 23 -29.63 28.18 -19.76
CA SER A 23 -30.04 26.76 -19.69
C SER A 23 -31.55 26.56 -19.95
N ALA A 24 -32.36 27.57 -19.63
CA ALA A 24 -33.79 27.59 -19.93
C ALA A 24 -34.11 27.61 -21.44
N ARG A 25 -33.17 27.92 -22.32
CA ARG A 25 -33.32 27.88 -23.79
C ARG A 25 -32.87 26.57 -24.41
N LEU A 26 -32.19 25.74 -23.64
CA LEU A 26 -31.79 24.40 -24.02
C LEU A 26 -32.77 23.40 -23.40
N ASN A 27 -34.04 23.41 -23.89
CA ASN A 27 -35.09 22.51 -23.38
C ASN A 27 -34.71 21.01 -23.43
N ASN A 28 -33.60 20.66 -24.01
CA ASN A 28 -33.05 19.31 -24.09
C ASN A 28 -31.55 19.29 -23.76
N ALA A 29 -31.00 20.30 -23.07
CA ALA A 29 -29.64 20.14 -22.54
C ALA A 29 -29.70 19.02 -21.50
N PRO A 30 -28.93 17.97 -21.65
CA PRO A 30 -28.83 16.97 -20.60
C PRO A 30 -28.41 17.68 -19.30
N ALA A 31 -29.09 17.32 -18.20
CA ALA A 31 -28.67 17.80 -16.89
C ALA A 31 -27.17 17.55 -16.75
N GLU A 32 -26.42 18.51 -16.18
CA GLU A 32 -25.00 18.34 -15.98
C GLU A 32 -24.75 17.08 -15.15
N THR A 33 -24.15 16.09 -15.78
CA THR A 33 -23.91 14.78 -15.18
C THR A 33 -22.45 14.64 -14.73
N LYS A 34 -21.80 15.77 -14.44
CA LYS A 34 -20.43 15.76 -13.94
C LYS A 34 -20.35 14.94 -12.64
N PRO A 35 -19.62 13.82 -12.65
CA PRO A 35 -19.49 13.00 -11.45
C PRO A 35 -18.61 13.70 -10.43
N ALA A 36 -18.90 13.47 -9.15
CA ALA A 36 -18.04 13.90 -8.06
C ALA A 36 -17.79 12.72 -7.12
N VAL A 37 -16.58 12.56 -6.65
CA VAL A 37 -16.18 11.56 -5.67
C VAL A 37 -16.07 12.22 -4.30
N SER A 38 -16.75 11.67 -3.31
CA SER A 38 -16.75 12.18 -1.93
C SER A 38 -15.96 11.30 -0.95
N SER A 39 -15.89 9.99 -1.17
CA SER A 39 -15.13 9.07 -0.33
C SER A 39 -14.85 7.74 -1.02
N VAL A 40 -13.93 6.98 -0.44
CA VAL A 40 -13.58 5.62 -0.84
C VAL A 40 -13.51 4.74 0.41
N SER A 41 -13.89 3.47 0.29
CA SER A 41 -13.77 2.48 1.37
C SER A 41 -13.39 1.10 0.79
N PRO A 42 -12.36 0.41 1.33
CA PRO A 42 -11.42 0.89 2.33
C PRO A 42 -10.54 2.05 1.79
N THR A 43 -9.99 2.86 2.70
CA THR A 43 -9.09 3.97 2.35
C THR A 43 -7.64 3.53 2.20
N VAL A 44 -7.31 2.35 2.72
CA VAL A 44 -5.98 1.73 2.61
C VAL A 44 -6.16 0.34 2.02
N ILE A 45 -5.39 0.04 1.00
CA ILE A 45 -5.38 -1.26 0.33
C ILE A 45 -3.93 -1.72 0.12
N THR A 46 -3.77 -3.01 -0.19
CA THR A 46 -2.51 -3.57 -0.69
C THR A 46 -2.44 -3.46 -2.22
N ASN A 47 -1.33 -3.86 -2.82
CA ASN A 47 -1.16 -3.91 -4.27
C ASN A 47 -1.87 -5.10 -4.94
N ASP A 48 -2.43 -6.01 -4.16
CA ASP A 48 -3.24 -7.13 -4.67
C ASP A 48 -4.59 -6.67 -5.24
N ALA A 49 -5.22 -7.55 -6.02
CA ALA A 49 -6.56 -7.29 -6.55
C ALA A 49 -7.58 -7.16 -5.41
N GLN A 50 -8.16 -6.00 -5.25
CA GLN A 50 -9.13 -5.70 -4.19
C GLN A 50 -10.34 -4.94 -4.71
N ASN A 51 -11.44 -5.09 -4.01
CA ASN A 51 -12.63 -4.28 -4.24
C ASN A 51 -12.63 -3.06 -3.33
N ILE A 52 -12.90 -1.90 -3.91
CA ILE A 52 -13.17 -0.67 -3.19
C ILE A 52 -14.58 -0.17 -3.53
N THR A 53 -15.19 0.50 -2.60
CA THR A 53 -16.46 1.20 -2.80
C THR A 53 -16.16 2.69 -2.94
N ILE A 54 -16.59 3.29 -4.04
CA ILE A 54 -16.51 4.73 -4.29
C ILE A 54 -17.88 5.34 -4.03
N THR A 55 -17.95 6.31 -3.14
CA THR A 55 -19.15 7.09 -2.88
C THR A 55 -19.02 8.48 -3.53
N GLY A 56 -20.11 8.97 -4.10
CA GLY A 56 -20.09 10.25 -4.80
C GLY A 56 -21.46 10.67 -5.28
N THR A 57 -21.50 11.40 -6.39
CA THR A 57 -22.75 11.86 -7.04
C THR A 57 -22.64 11.79 -8.55
N ASN A 58 -23.80 11.74 -9.21
CA ASN A 58 -23.93 11.78 -10.67
C ASN A 58 -23.23 10.65 -11.41
N PHE A 59 -23.16 9.46 -10.83
CA PHE A 59 -22.69 8.28 -11.55
C PHE A 59 -23.78 7.78 -12.51
N VAL A 60 -23.51 7.91 -13.81
CA VAL A 60 -24.45 7.54 -14.89
C VAL A 60 -23.97 6.30 -15.60
N ALA A 61 -24.87 5.34 -15.84
CA ALA A 61 -24.57 4.04 -16.44
C ALA A 61 -23.34 3.38 -15.78
N ILE A 62 -22.46 2.72 -16.55
CA ILE A 62 -21.18 2.19 -16.05
C ILE A 62 -20.10 3.21 -16.46
N PRO A 63 -19.61 4.03 -15.53
CA PRO A 63 -18.58 5.02 -15.85
C PRO A 63 -17.21 4.33 -15.99
N ARG A 64 -16.30 5.02 -16.66
CA ARG A 64 -14.88 4.70 -16.57
C ARG A 64 -14.31 5.22 -15.25
N VAL A 65 -13.48 4.42 -14.60
CA VAL A 65 -12.78 4.81 -13.37
C VAL A 65 -11.29 4.62 -13.59
N ASP A 66 -10.52 5.64 -13.23
CA ASP A 66 -9.06 5.60 -13.18
C ASP A 66 -8.61 6.07 -11.81
N VAL A 67 -7.47 5.58 -11.34
CA VAL A 67 -6.79 6.07 -10.14
C VAL A 67 -5.49 6.76 -10.54
N ILE A 68 -5.19 7.89 -9.90
CA ILE A 68 -4.08 8.76 -10.27
C ILE A 68 -3.13 8.83 -9.09
N ASN A 69 -1.89 8.37 -9.28
CA ASN A 69 -0.84 8.54 -8.28
C ASN A 69 -0.52 10.02 -8.11
N THR A 70 -0.60 10.53 -6.89
CA THR A 70 -0.44 11.97 -6.61
C THR A 70 1.00 12.46 -6.70
N ALA A 71 1.98 11.57 -6.51
CA ALA A 71 3.40 11.91 -6.58
C ALA A 71 3.92 11.90 -8.02
N THR A 72 3.49 10.92 -8.82
CA THR A 72 4.01 10.71 -10.19
C THR A 72 3.08 11.24 -11.27
N GLY A 73 1.80 11.44 -10.96
CA GLY A 73 0.77 11.79 -11.94
C GLY A 73 0.38 10.64 -12.88
N ILE A 74 0.89 9.43 -12.66
CA ILE A 74 0.57 8.25 -13.48
C ILE A 74 -0.85 7.80 -13.21
N TRP A 75 -1.53 7.42 -14.29
CA TRP A 75 -2.91 6.95 -14.28
C TRP A 75 -2.95 5.44 -14.42
N TYR A 76 -3.72 4.80 -13.56
CA TYR A 76 -3.95 3.35 -13.58
C TYR A 76 -5.42 3.08 -13.80
N SER A 77 -5.73 2.30 -14.82
CA SER A 77 -7.10 1.84 -15.05
C SER A 77 -7.45 0.74 -14.07
N VAL A 78 -8.71 0.74 -13.62
CA VAL A 78 -9.24 -0.33 -12.76
C VAL A 78 -9.58 -1.57 -13.57
N ASN A 79 -9.67 -2.74 -12.89
CA ASN A 79 -9.97 -4.02 -13.55
C ASN A 79 -11.45 -4.11 -13.95
N THR A 80 -12.36 -3.77 -13.04
CA THR A 80 -13.80 -3.78 -13.27
C THR A 80 -14.49 -2.64 -12.54
N VAL A 81 -15.60 -2.18 -13.10
CA VAL A 81 -16.47 -1.20 -12.48
C VAL A 81 -17.90 -1.76 -12.47
N GLN A 82 -18.52 -1.79 -11.31
CA GLN A 82 -19.93 -2.04 -11.12
C GLN A 82 -20.60 -0.76 -10.62
N ARG A 83 -21.66 -0.34 -11.29
CA ARG A 83 -22.49 0.78 -10.81
C ARG A 83 -23.60 0.24 -9.91
N ASP A 84 -23.52 0.52 -8.63
CA ASP A 84 -24.52 0.09 -7.64
C ASP A 84 -25.69 1.08 -7.59
N SER A 85 -25.39 2.38 -7.71
CA SER A 85 -26.38 3.46 -7.73
C SER A 85 -25.84 4.72 -8.42
N ALA A 86 -26.62 5.79 -8.45
CA ALA A 86 -26.15 7.11 -8.89
C ALA A 86 -25.10 7.73 -7.94
N THR A 87 -24.93 7.13 -6.76
CA THR A 87 -24.02 7.64 -5.71
C THR A 87 -22.99 6.64 -5.25
N GLN A 88 -22.98 5.42 -5.81
CA GLN A 88 -22.08 4.36 -5.39
C GLN A 88 -21.61 3.51 -6.56
N LEU A 89 -20.29 3.23 -6.56
CA LEU A 89 -19.64 2.29 -7.45
C LEU A 89 -18.86 1.26 -6.62
N THR A 90 -18.89 0.00 -7.06
CA THR A 90 -17.93 -1.03 -6.62
C THR A 90 -16.90 -1.22 -7.71
N VAL A 91 -15.64 -1.08 -7.36
CA VAL A 91 -14.51 -1.11 -8.30
C VAL A 91 -13.50 -2.13 -7.86
N ASN A 92 -13.09 -3.03 -8.76
CA ASN A 92 -11.95 -3.91 -8.53
C ASN A 92 -10.72 -3.29 -9.17
N LEU A 93 -9.62 -3.21 -8.45
CA LEU A 93 -8.36 -2.70 -8.96
C LEU A 93 -7.17 -3.50 -8.44
N THR A 94 -6.10 -3.48 -9.22
CA THR A 94 -4.77 -3.96 -8.85
C THR A 94 -3.80 -2.84 -9.15
N LEU A 95 -3.09 -2.36 -8.14
CA LEU A 95 -2.06 -1.36 -8.32
C LEU A 95 -0.71 -2.06 -8.25
N ALA A 96 -0.08 -2.23 -9.40
CA ALA A 96 1.25 -2.84 -9.51
C ALA A 96 2.36 -1.93 -8.96
N VAL A 97 2.00 -0.80 -8.36
CA VAL A 97 2.94 0.18 -7.80
C VAL A 97 2.56 0.40 -6.34
N ASP A 98 3.54 0.23 -5.51
CA ASP A 98 3.43 0.29 -4.07
C ASP A 98 3.24 1.67 -3.52
N ALA A 99 3.23 1.71 -2.24
CA ALA A 99 3.18 2.88 -1.36
C ALA A 99 2.88 4.19 -2.07
N GLY A 100 1.72 4.69 -1.93
CA GLY A 100 1.35 5.95 -2.55
C GLY A 100 -0.05 6.38 -2.19
N THR A 101 -0.33 7.64 -2.44
CA THR A 101 -1.67 8.19 -2.32
C THR A 101 -2.24 8.45 -3.70
N TYR A 102 -3.52 8.15 -3.86
CA TYR A 102 -4.19 8.17 -5.15
C TYR A 102 -5.46 8.99 -5.10
N ARG A 103 -5.68 9.76 -6.17
CA ARG A 103 -6.96 10.38 -6.48
C ARG A 103 -7.78 9.48 -7.38
N ILE A 104 -9.09 9.60 -7.31
CA ILE A 104 -10.03 8.85 -8.14
C ILE A 104 -10.57 9.77 -9.22
N ARG A 105 -10.49 9.33 -10.48
CA ARG A 105 -11.17 9.96 -11.61
C ARG A 105 -12.33 9.08 -12.02
N VAL A 106 -13.47 9.67 -12.18
CA VAL A 106 -14.67 9.03 -12.75
C VAL A 106 -15.08 9.79 -14.00
N GLU A 107 -15.34 9.08 -15.08
CA GLU A 107 -15.83 9.64 -16.33
C GLU A 107 -17.10 8.90 -16.76
N ASN A 108 -18.18 9.63 -16.85
CA ASN A 108 -19.46 9.12 -17.34
C ASN A 108 -19.41 8.87 -18.85
N PRO A 109 -20.28 8.01 -19.41
CA PRO A 109 -20.31 7.71 -20.85
C PRO A 109 -20.58 8.92 -21.75
N ASP A 110 -21.12 10.01 -21.21
CA ASP A 110 -21.34 11.29 -21.91
C ASP A 110 -20.07 12.16 -22.01
N GLY A 111 -18.94 11.69 -21.47
CA GLY A 111 -17.65 12.39 -21.47
C GLY A 111 -17.46 13.34 -20.30
N ASN A 112 -18.47 13.57 -19.46
CA ASN A 112 -18.30 14.35 -18.24
C ASN A 112 -17.42 13.61 -17.23
N SER A 113 -16.40 14.27 -16.72
CA SER A 113 -15.47 13.65 -15.76
C SER A 113 -15.22 14.51 -14.54
N GLY A 114 -14.97 13.85 -13.41
CA GLY A 114 -14.57 14.47 -12.16
C GLY A 114 -13.38 13.72 -11.54
N ILE A 115 -12.50 14.47 -10.90
CA ILE A 115 -11.38 13.95 -10.12
C ILE A 115 -11.64 14.32 -8.67
N SER A 116 -11.37 13.38 -7.75
CA SER A 116 -11.51 13.66 -6.32
C SER A 116 -10.63 14.83 -5.89
N ALA A 117 -11.15 15.71 -5.04
CA ALA A 117 -10.42 16.87 -4.54
C ALA A 117 -9.25 16.46 -3.63
N ALA A 118 -9.39 15.34 -2.92
CA ALA A 118 -8.40 14.77 -2.02
C ALA A 118 -7.93 13.40 -2.52
N SER A 119 -6.80 12.94 -1.98
CA SER A 119 -6.31 11.57 -2.14
C SER A 119 -7.08 10.68 -1.17
N PHE A 120 -8.06 9.93 -1.68
CA PHE A 120 -8.91 9.08 -0.84
C PHE A 120 -8.39 7.67 -0.68
N LEU A 121 -7.45 7.25 -1.51
CA LEU A 121 -6.90 5.91 -1.49
C LEU A 121 -5.41 5.94 -1.19
N THR A 122 -4.99 5.11 -0.24
CA THR A 122 -3.58 4.85 0.06
C THR A 122 -3.29 3.39 -0.26
N VAL A 123 -2.22 3.15 -0.99
CA VAL A 123 -1.67 1.80 -1.19
C VAL A 123 -0.48 1.64 -0.26
N SER A 124 -0.48 0.59 0.53
CA SER A 124 0.60 0.25 1.45
C SER A 124 0.61 -1.25 1.64
N ASP A 125 1.72 -1.87 1.31
CA ASP A 125 1.97 -3.29 1.51
C ASP A 125 3.30 -3.56 2.20
N ALA A 126 3.76 -2.59 3.00
CA ALA A 126 4.95 -2.77 3.83
C ALA A 126 4.91 -4.10 4.58
N PRO A 127 6.03 -4.83 4.67
CA PRO A 127 6.08 -6.14 5.28
C PRO A 127 5.48 -6.15 6.69
N VAL A 128 4.67 -7.16 6.98
CA VAL A 128 4.05 -7.34 8.29
C VAL A 128 4.74 -8.49 9.01
N TRP A 129 5.37 -8.20 10.14
CA TRP A 129 6.06 -9.19 10.94
C TRP A 129 5.09 -10.23 11.51
N THR A 130 5.39 -11.51 11.30
CA THR A 130 4.71 -12.65 11.94
C THR A 130 5.46 -13.11 13.20
N THR A 131 6.79 -12.91 13.24
CA THR A 131 7.57 -13.13 14.47
C THR A 131 7.34 -11.98 15.45
N SER A 132 6.93 -12.29 16.68
CA SER A 132 6.71 -11.29 17.74
C SER A 132 8.00 -10.55 18.10
N ALA A 133 7.88 -9.27 18.47
CA ALA A 133 9.01 -8.50 18.98
C ALA A 133 9.55 -9.09 20.29
N GLY A 134 10.81 -8.80 20.60
CA GLY A 134 11.46 -9.20 21.85
C GLY A 134 12.28 -10.49 21.70
N SER A 135 12.17 -11.40 22.67
CA SER A 135 13.06 -12.54 22.75
C SER A 135 12.85 -13.58 21.64
N LEU A 136 13.91 -13.89 20.92
CA LEU A 136 13.99 -15.02 19.99
C LEU A 136 14.50 -16.30 20.67
N GLY A 137 14.84 -16.22 21.95
CA GLY A 137 15.34 -17.35 22.72
C GLY A 137 16.76 -17.18 23.25
N SER A 138 17.35 -18.28 23.66
CA SER A 138 18.71 -18.35 24.17
C SER A 138 19.47 -19.53 23.60
N ALA A 139 20.78 -19.36 23.42
CA ALA A 139 21.68 -20.44 23.08
C ALA A 139 22.92 -20.39 23.98
N ALA A 140 23.61 -21.53 24.12
CA ALA A 140 24.87 -21.54 24.86
C ALA A 140 25.91 -20.66 24.15
N GLY A 141 26.78 -20.01 24.91
CA GLY A 141 27.98 -19.40 24.36
C GLY A 141 28.80 -20.46 23.63
N ALA A 142 29.47 -20.08 22.56
CA ALA A 142 30.16 -20.96 21.64
C ALA A 142 29.26 -21.99 20.90
N PHE A 143 27.92 -21.75 20.87
CA PHE A 143 27.00 -22.56 20.07
C PHE A 143 27.27 -22.36 18.57
N SER A 144 27.19 -23.45 17.82
CA SER A 144 27.24 -23.42 16.36
C SER A 144 25.97 -24.01 15.76
N GLY A 145 25.34 -23.29 14.84
CA GLY A 145 24.11 -23.72 14.20
C GLY A 145 23.08 -22.59 14.05
N THR A 146 21.83 -22.97 13.87
CA THR A 146 20.71 -22.02 13.79
C THR A 146 20.28 -21.59 15.20
N VAL A 147 20.33 -20.31 15.48
CA VAL A 147 19.92 -19.73 16.79
C VAL A 147 18.47 -19.27 16.79
N ALA A 148 17.96 -18.79 15.65
CA ALA A 148 16.58 -18.33 15.51
C ALA A 148 16.19 -18.24 14.03
N THR A 149 14.89 -18.02 13.81
CA THR A 149 14.35 -17.64 12.50
C THR A 149 13.32 -16.55 12.73
N VAL A 150 13.41 -15.49 11.93
CA VAL A 150 12.41 -14.41 11.90
C VAL A 150 11.61 -14.48 10.60
N ALA A 151 10.36 -14.05 10.64
CA ALA A 151 9.49 -14.07 9.49
C ALA A 151 8.58 -12.84 9.46
N ALA A 152 8.33 -12.35 8.25
CA ALA A 152 7.34 -11.34 7.93
C ALA A 152 6.60 -11.76 6.67
N THR A 153 5.36 -11.32 6.52
CA THR A 153 4.57 -11.45 5.28
C THR A 153 4.75 -10.19 4.43
N GLY A 154 4.70 -10.33 3.13
CA GLY A 154 4.88 -9.29 2.14
C GLY A 154 5.31 -9.89 0.81
N ASP A 155 5.46 -9.06 -0.22
CA ASP A 155 5.92 -9.51 -1.53
C ASP A 155 7.46 -9.64 -1.56
N THR A 156 7.94 -10.88 -1.61
CA THR A 156 9.38 -11.19 -1.75
C THR A 156 10.24 -10.52 -0.66
N VAL A 157 9.89 -10.77 0.62
CA VAL A 157 10.53 -10.10 1.75
C VAL A 157 12.02 -10.45 1.86
N ALA A 158 12.85 -9.43 1.98
CA ALA A 158 14.26 -9.51 2.31
C ALA A 158 14.53 -8.96 3.71
N TYR A 159 15.50 -9.55 4.42
CA TYR A 159 15.86 -9.19 5.79
C TYR A 159 17.26 -8.60 5.87
N SER A 160 17.42 -7.54 6.63
CA SER A 160 18.72 -6.94 6.95
C SER A 160 18.76 -6.44 8.39
N GLU A 161 19.94 -6.49 9.00
CA GLU A 161 20.14 -5.89 10.32
C GLU A 161 20.48 -4.40 10.18
N THR A 162 19.90 -3.57 11.07
CA THR A 162 20.13 -2.11 11.06
C THR A 162 21.03 -1.62 12.19
N THR A 163 21.31 -2.45 13.19
CA THR A 163 22.04 -2.07 14.43
C THR A 163 23.49 -2.53 14.48
N SER A 164 23.88 -3.46 13.62
CA SER A 164 25.23 -4.07 13.62
C SER A 164 25.63 -4.71 14.96
N VAL A 165 24.68 -5.32 15.67
CA VAL A 165 24.88 -6.08 16.91
C VAL A 165 24.90 -7.58 16.62
N LEU A 166 23.93 -8.03 15.83
CA LEU A 166 23.75 -9.45 15.48
C LEU A 166 24.93 -9.98 14.69
N THR A 167 25.35 -9.23 13.67
CA THR A 167 26.42 -9.62 12.74
C THR A 167 27.82 -9.28 13.24
N ASN A 168 27.95 -8.62 14.38
CA ASN A 168 29.24 -8.24 14.93
C ASN A 168 29.94 -9.43 15.62
N ALA A 169 31.15 -9.78 15.15
CA ALA A 169 31.95 -10.88 15.68
C ALA A 169 32.33 -10.71 17.17
N SER A 170 32.37 -9.49 17.70
CA SER A 170 32.62 -9.20 19.11
C SER A 170 31.38 -9.14 19.97
N LEU A 171 30.20 -9.35 19.38
CA LEU A 171 28.91 -9.35 20.06
C LEU A 171 28.21 -10.69 19.81
N ALA A 172 27.09 -10.72 19.08
CA ALA A 172 26.36 -11.96 18.86
C ALA A 172 27.04 -12.92 17.89
N ASN A 173 27.86 -12.41 16.97
CA ASN A 173 28.59 -13.20 15.99
C ASN A 173 27.73 -14.13 15.15
N CYS A 174 26.59 -13.60 14.65
CA CYS A 174 25.64 -14.33 13.86
C CYS A 174 25.64 -13.87 12.40
N THR A 175 25.10 -14.71 11.54
CA THR A 175 24.80 -14.39 10.14
C THR A 175 23.30 -14.45 9.94
N LEU A 176 22.73 -13.39 9.36
CA LEU A 176 21.32 -13.33 8.95
C LEU A 176 21.21 -13.70 7.47
N ASN A 177 20.42 -14.71 7.16
CA ASN A 177 20.08 -15.01 5.78
C ASN A 177 19.01 -14.02 5.30
N SER A 178 19.36 -13.20 4.33
CA SER A 178 18.50 -12.12 3.83
C SER A 178 17.21 -12.59 3.16
N SER A 179 17.17 -13.83 2.65
CA SER A 179 15.96 -14.33 1.95
C SER A 179 15.07 -15.17 2.84
N THR A 180 15.62 -15.83 3.87
CA THR A 180 14.87 -16.79 4.69
C THR A 180 14.63 -16.33 6.13
N GLY A 181 15.30 -15.25 6.56
CA GLY A 181 15.24 -14.79 7.95
C GLY A 181 15.91 -15.72 8.96
N VAL A 182 16.64 -16.75 8.50
CA VAL A 182 17.36 -17.69 9.35
C VAL A 182 18.60 -17.01 9.90
N ILE A 183 18.77 -17.10 11.21
CA ILE A 183 19.93 -16.57 11.95
C ILE A 183 20.80 -17.75 12.37
N THR A 184 22.02 -17.79 11.86
CA THR A 184 23.00 -18.85 12.15
C THR A 184 24.24 -18.27 12.75
N THR A 185 25.01 -19.09 13.45
CA THR A 185 26.29 -18.74 13.97
C THR A 185 27.26 -19.94 13.89
N SER A 186 28.54 -19.66 13.84
CA SER A 186 29.60 -20.67 14.04
C SER A 186 30.15 -20.69 15.47
N ASP A 187 29.93 -19.61 16.21
CA ASP A 187 30.44 -19.41 17.55
C ASP A 187 29.66 -18.27 18.23
N PHE A 188 28.47 -18.59 18.75
CA PHE A 188 27.57 -17.58 19.32
C PHE A 188 28.18 -16.92 20.54
N ASP A 189 28.43 -15.58 20.42
CA ASP A 189 29.02 -14.78 21.51
C ASP A 189 30.26 -15.41 22.13
N GLY A 190 31.10 -16.09 21.31
CA GLY A 190 32.27 -16.86 21.79
C GLY A 190 33.35 -16.03 22.49
N SER A 191 33.28 -14.71 22.37
CA SER A 191 34.20 -13.79 23.05
C SER A 191 33.82 -13.53 24.51
N SER A 192 32.66 -13.94 24.98
CA SER A 192 32.14 -13.68 26.33
C SER A 192 32.34 -14.87 27.27
N THR A 193 32.50 -14.57 28.53
CA THR A 193 32.60 -15.55 29.63
C THR A 193 31.36 -15.47 30.56
N SER A 194 30.39 -14.66 30.25
CA SER A 194 29.17 -14.47 31.02
C SER A 194 27.95 -14.37 30.13
N SER A 195 26.77 -14.72 30.64
CA SER A 195 25.52 -14.59 29.89
C SER A 195 25.25 -13.12 29.55
N ARG A 196 24.89 -12.88 28.30
CA ARG A 196 24.56 -11.55 27.79
C ARG A 196 23.30 -11.59 26.92
N THR A 197 22.53 -10.49 26.95
CA THR A 197 21.41 -10.30 26.02
C THR A 197 21.84 -9.29 24.96
N HIS A 198 21.73 -9.71 23.72
CA HIS A 198 21.99 -8.90 22.54
C HIS A 198 20.67 -8.35 22.01
N THR A 199 20.53 -7.03 21.97
CA THR A 199 19.36 -6.35 21.39
C THR A 199 19.74 -5.82 20.03
N PHE A 200 18.94 -6.14 19.00
CA PHE A 200 19.18 -5.73 17.63
C PHE A 200 17.86 -5.50 16.89
N THR A 201 17.93 -4.73 15.81
CA THR A 201 16.78 -4.44 14.96
C THR A 201 17.01 -5.06 13.59
N ILE A 202 16.00 -5.82 13.13
CA ILE A 202 15.97 -6.34 11.76
C ILE A 202 14.90 -5.55 10.99
N ARG A 203 15.28 -5.17 9.78
CA ARG A 203 14.43 -4.59 8.76
C ARG A 203 13.96 -5.66 7.81
N ALA A 204 12.65 -5.76 7.62
CA ALA A 204 12.03 -6.47 6.52
C ALA A 204 11.78 -5.48 5.39
N THR A 205 12.19 -5.82 4.18
CA THR A 205 12.01 -4.99 2.97
C THR A 205 11.32 -5.83 1.91
N ASP A 206 10.27 -5.33 1.30
CA ASP A 206 9.59 -5.99 0.17
C ASP A 206 10.28 -5.72 -1.18
N ALA A 207 9.74 -6.32 -2.25
CA ALA A 207 10.25 -6.14 -3.61
C ALA A 207 10.18 -4.69 -4.09
N GLN A 208 9.36 -3.87 -3.46
CA GLN A 208 9.09 -2.49 -3.82
C GLN A 208 9.82 -1.49 -2.93
N SER A 209 10.67 -1.97 -2.06
CA SER A 209 11.46 -1.18 -1.12
C SER A 209 10.69 -0.56 0.04
N GLN A 210 9.47 -1.04 0.32
CA GLN A 210 8.79 -0.71 1.55
C GLN A 210 9.42 -1.48 2.72
N THR A 211 9.47 -0.86 3.87
CA THR A 211 10.21 -1.42 5.00
C THR A 211 9.38 -1.45 6.28
N SER A 212 9.67 -2.45 7.10
CA SER A 212 9.15 -2.58 8.45
C SER A 212 10.25 -3.05 9.37
N ASP A 213 10.51 -2.30 10.43
CA ASP A 213 11.57 -2.60 11.40
C ASP A 213 11.00 -3.26 12.65
N ARG A 214 11.76 -4.22 13.22
CA ARG A 214 11.38 -4.85 14.49
C ARG A 214 12.60 -5.14 15.34
N GLU A 215 12.47 -4.82 16.63
CA GLU A 215 13.49 -5.11 17.63
C GLU A 215 13.35 -6.53 18.17
N PHE A 216 14.47 -7.21 18.30
CA PHE A 216 14.60 -8.57 18.82
C PHE A 216 15.73 -8.65 19.83
N THR A 217 15.69 -9.72 20.64
CA THR A 217 16.77 -10.06 21.56
C THR A 217 17.14 -11.53 21.42
N LEU A 218 18.44 -11.82 21.55
CA LEU A 218 19.00 -13.15 21.72
C LEU A 218 19.89 -13.18 22.97
N THR A 219 19.77 -14.23 23.78
CA THR A 219 20.55 -14.35 25.01
C THR A 219 21.59 -15.45 24.86
N SER A 220 22.87 -15.11 25.03
CA SER A 220 23.93 -16.10 25.23
C SER A 220 23.90 -16.57 26.67
N SER A 221 23.79 -17.88 26.88
CA SER A 221 23.83 -18.46 28.22
C SER A 221 25.17 -19.17 28.45
N TYR A 222 25.87 -18.69 29.44
CA TYR A 222 27.01 -19.41 29.99
C TYR A 222 26.54 -20.14 31.24
N GLY A 223 26.17 -21.40 31.07
CA GLY A 223 25.90 -22.28 32.20
C GLY A 223 27.16 -22.40 33.04
N ALA A 224 27.02 -22.43 34.35
CA ALA A 224 28.08 -23.01 35.15
C ALA A 224 28.35 -24.41 34.57
N THR A 225 29.51 -24.62 33.95
CA THR A 225 29.99 -25.93 33.66
C THR A 225 30.33 -26.59 35.01
N GLY A 226 29.30 -26.84 35.77
CA GLY A 226 29.32 -27.65 36.98
C GLY A 226 29.37 -29.10 36.65
N GLY A 227 30.26 -29.48 35.74
CA GLY A 227 30.79 -30.80 35.63
C GLY A 227 31.95 -30.96 36.54
N GLY A 228 31.82 -30.62 37.80
CA GLY A 228 32.76 -31.08 38.83
C GLY A 228 32.70 -32.58 38.84
N GLN A 229 33.63 -33.23 38.18
CA GLN A 229 33.97 -34.59 38.52
C GLN A 229 34.55 -34.56 39.92
N PHE A 230 33.70 -34.91 40.87
CA PHE A 230 34.20 -35.32 42.18
C PHE A 230 34.68 -36.77 42.02
N ASN A 231 35.96 -36.99 42.03
CA ASN A 231 36.58 -38.29 42.28
C ASN A 231 36.38 -38.65 43.73
#